data_176c2c40585ae4a69d1d7dda3fba9a05
#
_entry.id   176c2c40585ae4a69d1d7dda3fba9a05
#
_cell.length_a   1.000
_cell.length_b   1.000
_cell.length_c   1.000
_cell.angle_alpha   90.00
_cell.angle_beta   90.00
_cell.angle_gamma   90.00
#
_symmetry.space_group_name_H-M   'P 1'
#
loop_
_entity.id
_entity.type
_entity.pdbx_description
1 polymer ?
#
loop_
_entity_poly.entity_id
_entity_poly.type
_entity_poly.pdbx_seq_one_letter_code
_entity_poly.pdbx_strand_id
1 'polypeptide(L)'
;MKSIRNSAKAVIIRDDRLLLTKNKDDESFFYLFPGGGQEKEEELKDAAVRECMEEIGQEVEVGELLFVREYIGKNHQFAEWDSDVHQVEFYFRCSLKHPDAAMGNGIHPDEHQVGVEWVPFDRLREIRVYPSALGEKIRSGVFGPCYVGDVG
;
A
#
# COMPACT_ATOMS: atom_id res chain seq x y z
N MET A 1 -9.86 23.69 -2.46
CA MET A 1 -10.33 22.35 -2.04
C MET A 1 -9.76 21.29 -2.96
N LYS A 2 -9.10 20.29 -2.39
CA LYS A 2 -8.58 19.18 -3.19
C LYS A 2 -9.71 18.22 -3.56
N SER A 3 -9.64 17.66 -4.77
CA SER A 3 -10.58 16.64 -5.17
C SER A 3 -10.26 15.31 -4.50
N ILE A 4 -11.26 14.42 -4.47
CA ILE A 4 -11.07 13.05 -4.02
C ILE A 4 -10.21 12.33 -5.05
N ARG A 5 -9.17 11.64 -4.60
CA ARG A 5 -8.24 10.92 -5.47
C ARG A 5 -8.39 9.41 -5.29
N ASN A 6 -8.24 8.69 -6.38
CA ASN A 6 -8.16 7.24 -6.36
C ASN A 6 -6.71 6.79 -6.32
N SER A 7 -6.43 5.75 -5.53
CA SER A 7 -5.14 5.10 -5.49
C SER A 7 -5.30 3.60 -5.68
N ALA A 8 -4.36 2.98 -6.37
CA ALA A 8 -4.31 1.53 -6.55
C ALA A 8 -3.14 0.98 -5.76
N LYS A 9 -3.42 0.04 -4.87
CA LYS A 9 -2.45 -0.54 -3.94
C LYS A 9 -2.32 -2.03 -4.18
N ALA A 10 -1.16 -2.58 -3.91
CA ALA A 10 -0.87 -4.01 -4.09
C ALA A 10 -0.72 -4.71 -2.75
N VAL A 11 -1.41 -5.84 -2.61
CA VAL A 11 -1.24 -6.77 -1.50
C VAL A 11 -0.49 -7.98 -2.05
N ILE A 12 0.79 -8.06 -1.75
CA ILE A 12 1.69 -9.08 -2.27
C ILE A 12 2.12 -9.97 -1.12
N ILE A 13 1.65 -11.22 -1.12
CA ILE A 13 1.87 -12.17 -0.04
C ILE A 13 2.65 -13.37 -0.59
N ARG A 14 3.69 -13.78 0.14
CA ARG A 14 4.46 -14.99 -0.16
C ARG A 14 5.02 -15.55 1.14
N ASP A 15 4.80 -16.86 1.38
CA ASP A 15 5.32 -17.58 2.54
C ASP A 15 5.00 -16.89 3.88
N ASP A 16 3.73 -16.50 4.05
CA ASP A 16 3.25 -15.77 5.25
C ASP A 16 4.01 -14.47 5.51
N ARG A 17 4.43 -13.80 4.42
CA ARG A 17 5.07 -12.48 4.48
C ARG A 17 4.34 -11.53 3.54
N LEU A 18 4.30 -10.28 3.94
CA LEU A 18 3.69 -9.19 3.18
C LEU A 18 4.79 -8.25 2.67
N LEU A 19 4.75 -7.94 1.38
CA LEU A 19 5.72 -7.03 0.78
C LEU A 19 5.29 -5.59 1.01
N LEU A 20 6.12 -4.82 1.68
CA LEU A 20 5.85 -3.42 2.02
C LEU A 20 7.03 -2.55 1.64
N THR A 21 6.75 -1.29 1.31
CA THR A 21 7.80 -0.29 1.23
C THR A 21 8.16 0.13 2.65
N LYS A 22 9.46 0.29 2.90
CA LYS A 22 9.99 0.77 4.17
C LYS A 22 10.32 2.24 4.02
N ASN A 23 9.80 3.05 4.93
CA ASN A 23 9.91 4.49 4.89
C ASN A 23 10.47 4.99 6.21
N LYS A 24 11.00 6.21 6.22
CA LYS A 24 11.55 6.80 7.43
C LYS A 24 11.05 8.24 7.57
N ASP A 25 10.57 8.56 8.76
CA ASP A 25 10.25 9.93 9.16
C ASP A 25 11.10 10.34 10.37
N ASP A 26 10.75 11.44 11.03
CA ASP A 26 11.50 11.96 12.17
C ASP A 26 11.43 11.06 13.41
N GLU A 27 10.40 10.23 13.49
CA GLU A 27 10.21 9.36 14.65
C GLU A 27 10.89 8.00 14.50
N SER A 28 10.62 7.30 13.37
CA SER A 28 11.12 5.95 13.14
C SER A 28 10.78 5.48 11.75
N PHE A 29 10.93 4.18 11.50
CA PHE A 29 10.47 3.56 10.26
C PHE A 29 8.95 3.38 10.29
N PHE A 30 8.34 3.47 9.11
CA PHE A 30 6.96 3.09 8.89
C PHE A 30 6.83 2.39 7.54
N TYR A 31 5.76 1.62 7.38
CA TYR A 31 5.63 0.73 6.24
C TYR A 31 4.30 0.96 5.52
N LEU A 32 4.36 0.96 4.21
CA LEU A 32 3.21 1.21 3.35
C LEU A 32 3.05 0.09 2.32
N PHE A 33 1.83 -0.11 1.87
CA PHE A 33 1.57 -0.99 0.73
C PHE A 33 2.07 -0.32 -0.54
N PRO A 34 2.73 -1.05 -1.45
CA PRO A 34 3.14 -0.48 -2.73
C PRO A 34 1.93 0.00 -3.51
N GLY A 35 2.08 1.10 -4.22
CA GLY A 35 1.02 1.64 -5.05
C GLY A 35 0.93 3.14 -4.96
N GLY A 36 -0.04 3.72 -5.64
CA GLY A 36 -0.21 5.16 -5.66
C GLY A 36 -1.37 5.62 -6.53
N GLY A 37 -1.37 6.90 -6.84
CA GLY A 37 -2.47 7.56 -7.51
C GLY A 37 -2.74 7.09 -8.92
N GLN A 38 -4.01 6.89 -9.23
CA GLN A 38 -4.47 6.63 -10.58
C GLN A 38 -4.31 7.89 -11.44
N GLU A 39 -3.80 7.72 -12.64
CA GLU A 39 -3.75 8.78 -13.62
C GLU A 39 -5.01 8.74 -14.49
N LYS A 40 -5.33 9.89 -15.09
CA LYS A 40 -6.47 9.98 -15.98
C LYS A 40 -6.28 9.03 -17.17
N GLU A 41 -7.37 8.38 -17.58
CA GLU A 41 -7.40 7.45 -18.71
C GLU A 41 -6.71 6.10 -18.45
N GLU A 42 -6.31 5.85 -17.22
CA GLU A 42 -5.67 4.64 -16.78
C GLU A 42 -6.65 3.81 -15.93
N GLU A 43 -6.72 2.50 -16.16
CA GLU A 43 -7.51 1.64 -15.26
C GLU A 43 -6.76 1.43 -13.95
N LEU A 44 -7.48 1.14 -12.88
CA LEU A 44 -6.87 0.92 -11.57
C LEU A 44 -5.85 -0.20 -11.57
N LYS A 45 -6.09 -1.28 -12.30
CA LYS A 45 -5.12 -2.38 -12.41
C LYS A 45 -3.83 -1.93 -13.07
N ASP A 46 -3.92 -1.10 -14.10
CA ASP A 46 -2.75 -0.55 -14.78
C ASP A 46 -1.99 0.42 -13.88
N ALA A 47 -2.70 1.18 -13.08
CA ALA A 47 -2.09 2.05 -12.08
C ALA A 47 -1.28 1.23 -11.07
N ALA A 48 -1.82 0.11 -10.59
CA ALA A 48 -1.12 -0.77 -9.67
C ALA A 48 0.17 -1.31 -10.29
N VAL A 49 0.13 -1.74 -11.56
CA VAL A 49 1.31 -2.25 -12.27
C VAL A 49 2.36 -1.16 -12.40
N ARG A 50 1.97 0.02 -12.85
CA ARG A 50 2.89 1.16 -13.04
C ARG A 50 3.53 1.58 -11.72
N GLU A 51 2.72 1.74 -10.69
CA GLU A 51 3.22 2.19 -9.38
C GLU A 51 4.17 1.16 -8.75
N CYS A 52 3.89 -0.13 -8.89
CA CYS A 52 4.80 -1.16 -8.39
C CYS A 52 6.15 -1.10 -9.11
N MET A 53 6.15 -0.86 -10.42
CA MET A 53 7.40 -0.71 -11.15
C MET A 53 8.18 0.52 -10.65
N GLU A 54 7.49 1.62 -10.45
CA GLU A 54 8.12 2.86 -9.97
C GLU A 54 8.68 2.74 -8.56
N GLU A 55 7.95 2.10 -7.65
CA GLU A 55 8.33 2.07 -6.23
C GLU A 55 9.21 0.90 -5.83
N ILE A 56 8.95 -0.29 -6.36
CA ILE A 56 9.67 -1.51 -5.95
C ILE A 56 10.41 -2.20 -7.10
N GLY A 57 10.33 -1.63 -8.31
CA GLY A 57 11.07 -2.14 -9.46
C GLY A 57 10.64 -3.52 -9.92
N GLN A 58 9.39 -3.92 -9.67
CA GLN A 58 8.90 -5.25 -9.98
C GLN A 58 7.66 -5.20 -10.86
N GLU A 59 7.62 -6.10 -11.85
CA GLU A 59 6.39 -6.37 -12.60
C GLU A 59 5.48 -7.25 -11.77
N VAL A 60 4.20 -6.87 -11.70
CA VAL A 60 3.20 -7.63 -10.94
C VAL A 60 2.05 -8.06 -11.84
N GLU A 61 1.44 -9.19 -11.49
CA GLU A 61 0.13 -9.59 -12.01
C GLU A 61 -0.91 -9.16 -11.00
N VAL A 62 -1.93 -8.45 -11.46
CA VAL A 62 -3.00 -7.93 -10.61
C VAL A 62 -4.16 -8.92 -10.62
N GLY A 63 -4.53 -9.40 -9.46
CA GLY A 63 -5.64 -10.32 -9.26
C GLY A 63 -6.89 -9.63 -8.76
N GLU A 64 -7.55 -10.25 -7.78
CA GLU A 64 -8.83 -9.76 -7.29
C GLU A 64 -8.70 -8.51 -6.41
N LEU A 65 -9.76 -7.73 -6.38
CA LEU A 65 -9.89 -6.61 -5.45
C LEU A 65 -10.21 -7.17 -4.06
N LEU A 66 -9.35 -6.87 -3.09
CA LEU A 66 -9.52 -7.34 -1.72
C LEU A 66 -10.23 -6.32 -0.84
N PHE A 67 -9.79 -5.06 -0.90
CA PHE A 67 -10.30 -4.02 -0.02
C PHE A 67 -10.48 -2.71 -0.77
N VAL A 68 -11.48 -1.95 -0.33
CA VAL A 68 -11.62 -0.53 -0.66
C VAL A 68 -11.61 0.23 0.66
N ARG A 69 -10.58 1.05 0.84
CA ARG A 69 -10.41 1.88 2.03
C ARG A 69 -10.51 3.34 1.63
N GLU A 70 -11.11 4.15 2.49
CA GLU A 70 -11.00 5.60 2.34
C GLU A 70 -10.00 6.14 3.35
N TYR A 71 -9.30 7.19 2.97
CA TYR A 71 -8.45 7.94 3.87
C TYR A 71 -8.94 9.39 3.88
N ILE A 72 -9.59 9.75 4.97
CA ILE A 72 -10.04 11.13 5.19
C ILE A 72 -9.07 11.72 6.20
N GLY A 73 -8.09 12.49 5.70
CA GLY A 73 -6.92 12.87 6.47
C GLY A 73 -7.22 13.60 7.78
N LYS A 74 -8.27 14.42 7.82
CA LYS A 74 -8.64 15.14 9.03
C LYS A 74 -9.01 14.25 10.21
N ASN A 75 -9.34 12.98 9.96
CA ASN A 75 -9.80 12.05 10.97
C ASN A 75 -8.68 11.18 11.58
N HIS A 76 -7.45 11.33 11.10
CA HIS A 76 -6.35 10.44 11.46
C HIS A 76 -5.16 11.20 12.05
N GLN A 77 -4.09 10.47 12.37
CA GLN A 77 -2.95 10.98 13.12
C GLN A 77 -2.16 12.10 12.42
N PHE A 78 -2.26 12.19 11.10
CA PHE A 78 -1.58 13.24 10.33
C PHE A 78 -2.51 14.38 9.94
N ALA A 79 -3.61 14.59 10.69
CA ALA A 79 -4.61 15.60 10.37
C ALA A 79 -4.02 17.01 10.24
N GLU A 80 -2.95 17.31 10.95
CA GLU A 80 -2.28 18.62 10.86
C GLU A 80 -1.83 18.94 9.43
N TRP A 81 -1.38 17.93 8.69
CA TRP A 81 -0.89 18.10 7.31
C TRP A 81 -1.89 17.67 6.26
N ASP A 82 -2.76 16.70 6.61
CA ASP A 82 -3.65 16.02 5.66
C ASP A 82 -5.11 16.39 5.80
N SER A 83 -5.42 17.52 6.45
CA SER A 83 -6.81 17.87 6.76
C SER A 83 -7.73 18.01 5.54
N ASP A 84 -7.16 18.29 4.35
CA ASP A 84 -7.92 18.41 3.11
C ASP A 84 -7.71 17.23 2.16
N VAL A 85 -7.04 16.18 2.62
CA VAL A 85 -6.79 14.97 1.82
C VAL A 85 -7.96 14.00 1.97
N HIS A 86 -8.48 13.55 0.84
CA HIS A 86 -9.45 12.45 0.79
C HIS A 86 -9.07 11.53 -0.37
N GLN A 87 -8.72 10.29 -0.05
CA GLN A 87 -8.36 9.27 -1.03
C GLN A 87 -9.29 8.09 -0.93
N VAL A 88 -9.56 7.45 -2.06
CA VAL A 88 -10.20 6.14 -2.12
C VAL A 88 -9.13 5.17 -2.61
N GLU A 89 -8.80 4.20 -1.80
CA GLU A 89 -7.71 3.27 -2.07
C GLU A 89 -8.26 1.88 -2.37
N PHE A 90 -7.81 1.33 -3.49
CA PHE A 90 -8.23 0.02 -3.99
C PHE A 90 -7.07 -0.95 -3.84
N TYR A 91 -7.24 -1.95 -2.98
CA TYR A 91 -6.20 -2.93 -2.65
C TYR A 91 -6.44 -4.22 -3.42
N PHE A 92 -5.56 -4.49 -4.38
CA PHE A 92 -5.63 -5.70 -5.21
C PHE A 92 -4.65 -6.74 -4.73
N ARG A 93 -5.05 -8.00 -4.74
CA ARG A 93 -4.13 -9.11 -4.59
C ARG A 93 -3.22 -9.14 -5.80
N CYS A 94 -1.91 -9.10 -5.58
CA CYS A 94 -0.94 -9.11 -6.66
C CYS A 94 0.12 -10.18 -6.41
N SER A 95 0.71 -10.67 -7.49
CA SER A 95 1.86 -11.57 -7.43
C SER A 95 2.99 -11.03 -8.29
N LEU A 96 4.22 -11.35 -7.92
CA LEU A 96 5.40 -10.95 -8.70
C LEU A 96 5.51 -11.84 -9.93
N LYS A 97 5.69 -11.23 -11.10
CA LYS A 97 5.94 -12.00 -12.34
C LYS A 97 7.30 -12.69 -12.33
N HIS A 98 8.26 -12.08 -11.63
CA HIS A 98 9.64 -12.57 -11.56
C HIS A 98 10.03 -12.72 -10.09
N PRO A 99 9.56 -13.78 -9.39
CA PRO A 99 9.74 -13.89 -7.94
C PRO A 99 11.20 -14.03 -7.50
N ASP A 100 12.10 -14.44 -8.40
CA ASP A 100 13.53 -14.57 -8.09
C ASP A 100 14.34 -13.30 -8.37
N ALA A 101 13.70 -12.24 -8.88
CA ALA A 101 14.40 -10.99 -9.16
C ALA A 101 14.80 -10.29 -7.86
N ALA A 102 15.90 -9.55 -7.91
CA ALA A 102 16.37 -8.77 -6.77
C ALA A 102 15.34 -7.73 -6.36
N MET A 103 15.15 -7.57 -5.05
CA MET A 103 14.19 -6.64 -4.48
C MET A 103 14.89 -5.38 -3.98
N GLY A 104 14.26 -4.24 -4.18
CA GLY A 104 14.78 -2.96 -3.72
C GLY A 104 13.92 -1.80 -4.20
N ASN A 105 14.37 -0.58 -3.94
CA ASN A 105 13.69 0.59 -4.42
C ASN A 105 13.64 0.59 -5.95
N GLY A 106 12.51 1.00 -6.50
CA GLY A 106 12.34 1.15 -7.94
C GLY A 106 12.97 2.45 -8.46
N ILE A 107 12.59 2.81 -9.69
CA ILE A 107 13.14 3.99 -10.39
C ILE A 107 12.67 5.30 -9.74
N HIS A 108 11.42 5.33 -9.27
CA HIS A 108 10.80 6.51 -8.65
C HIS A 108 10.19 6.13 -7.29
N PRO A 109 11.03 5.86 -6.27
CA PRO A 109 10.51 5.60 -4.93
C PRO A 109 9.90 6.86 -4.34
N ASP A 110 8.98 6.68 -3.37
CA ASP A 110 8.42 7.81 -2.63
C ASP A 110 9.52 8.56 -1.86
N GLU A 111 9.24 9.83 -1.56
CA GLU A 111 10.19 10.74 -0.93
C GLU A 111 10.82 10.17 0.36
N HIS A 112 10.04 9.48 1.18
CA HIS A 112 10.50 8.92 2.45
C HIS A 112 10.95 7.46 2.35
N GLN A 113 10.84 6.86 1.18
CA GLN A 113 11.11 5.44 1.00
C GLN A 113 12.62 5.16 1.06
N VAL A 114 12.99 4.26 1.97
CA VAL A 114 14.38 3.84 2.16
C VAL A 114 14.64 2.39 1.77
N GLY A 115 13.59 1.62 1.48
CA GLY A 115 13.74 0.23 1.06
C GLY A 115 12.42 -0.46 0.83
N VAL A 116 12.53 -1.77 0.57
CA VAL A 116 11.39 -2.67 0.37
C VAL A 116 11.68 -3.91 1.21
N GLU A 117 10.69 -4.41 1.93
CA GLU A 117 10.90 -5.50 2.87
C GLU A 117 9.74 -6.50 2.82
N TRP A 118 10.09 -7.79 2.87
CA TRP A 118 9.14 -8.86 3.14
C TRP A 118 8.96 -8.93 4.66
N VAL A 119 7.78 -8.54 5.15
CA VAL A 119 7.50 -8.51 6.58
C VAL A 119 6.72 -9.76 6.97
N PRO A 120 7.25 -10.62 7.84
CA PRO A 120 6.49 -11.76 8.34
C PRO A 120 5.19 -11.30 9.02
N PHE A 121 4.12 -12.08 8.87
CA PHE A 121 2.83 -11.73 9.45
C PHE A 121 2.90 -11.52 10.97
N ASP A 122 3.74 -12.28 11.67
CA ASP A 122 3.86 -12.15 13.11
C ASP A 122 4.56 -10.86 13.56
N ARG A 123 5.24 -10.16 12.64
CA ARG A 123 5.84 -8.85 12.92
C ARG A 123 4.93 -7.67 12.63
N LEU A 124 3.81 -7.88 11.92
CA LEU A 124 2.94 -6.77 11.49
C LEU A 124 2.36 -5.98 12.67
N ARG A 125 2.21 -6.59 13.84
CA ARG A 125 1.75 -5.89 15.04
C ARG A 125 2.85 -5.09 15.74
N GLU A 126 4.10 -5.36 15.42
CA GLU A 126 5.27 -4.76 16.08
C GLU A 126 5.80 -3.54 15.36
N ILE A 127 5.28 -3.27 14.16
CA ILE A 127 5.77 -2.18 13.30
C ILE A 127 4.65 -1.18 13.02
N ARG A 128 5.06 0.01 12.58
CA ARG A 128 4.13 1.04 12.12
C ARG A 128 3.77 0.76 10.67
N VAL A 129 2.65 0.07 10.45
CA VAL A 129 2.12 -0.16 9.10
C VAL A 129 0.83 0.66 8.91
N TYR A 130 0.69 1.29 7.76
CA TYR A 130 -0.49 2.08 7.44
C TYR A 130 -1.15 1.57 6.16
N PRO A 131 -2.47 1.34 6.16
CA PRO A 131 -3.33 1.38 7.35
C PRO A 131 -3.15 0.12 8.21
N SER A 132 -3.02 0.32 9.51
CA SER A 132 -2.83 -0.79 10.45
C SER A 132 -4.01 -1.76 10.44
N ALA A 133 -5.21 -1.25 10.21
CA ALA A 133 -6.41 -2.08 10.14
C ALA A 133 -6.32 -3.15 9.05
N LEU A 134 -5.76 -2.84 7.89
CA LEU A 134 -5.57 -3.81 6.82
C LEU A 134 -4.42 -4.77 7.13
N GLY A 135 -3.36 -4.28 7.74
CA GLY A 135 -2.28 -5.14 8.23
C GLY A 135 -2.81 -6.21 9.17
N GLU A 136 -3.68 -5.83 10.10
CA GLU A 136 -4.30 -6.77 11.04
C GLU A 136 -5.21 -7.78 10.33
N LYS A 137 -6.02 -7.35 9.38
CA LYS A 137 -6.88 -8.25 8.60
C LYS A 137 -6.05 -9.29 7.85
N ILE A 138 -4.98 -8.85 7.18
CA ILE A 138 -4.11 -9.74 6.43
C ILE A 138 -3.42 -10.74 7.36
N ARG A 139 -2.89 -10.26 8.49
CA ARG A 139 -2.23 -11.09 9.47
C ARG A 139 -3.16 -12.20 9.99
N SER A 140 -4.43 -11.88 10.22
CA SER A 140 -5.40 -12.85 10.73
C SER A 140 -6.12 -13.64 9.64
N GLY A 141 -5.80 -13.39 8.36
CA GLY A 141 -6.42 -14.12 7.25
C GLY A 141 -7.86 -13.75 6.95
N VAL A 142 -8.29 -12.56 7.38
CA VAL A 142 -9.66 -12.08 7.20
C VAL A 142 -9.71 -11.10 6.03
N PHE A 143 -10.23 -11.53 4.87
CA PHE A 143 -10.26 -10.73 3.65
C PHE A 143 -11.65 -10.17 3.31
N GLY A 144 -12.46 -9.92 4.31
CA GLY A 144 -13.76 -9.28 4.15
C GLY A 144 -14.09 -8.43 5.36
N PRO A 145 -15.07 -7.52 5.26
CA PRO A 145 -15.72 -7.11 4.02
C PRO A 145 -14.77 -6.34 3.10
N CYS A 146 -15.12 -6.25 1.80
CA CYS A 146 -14.29 -5.51 0.84
C CYS A 146 -14.22 -4.03 1.19
N TYR A 147 -15.37 -3.39 1.34
CA TYR A 147 -15.37 -1.97 1.72
C TYR A 147 -15.14 -1.84 3.24
N VAL A 148 -14.05 -1.20 3.61
CA VAL A 148 -13.68 -1.01 5.03
C VAL A 148 -13.86 0.43 5.51
N GLY A 149 -14.08 1.36 4.60
CA GLY A 149 -14.31 2.75 4.94
C GLY A 149 -13.06 3.49 5.40
N ASP A 150 -13.28 4.56 6.15
CA ASP A 150 -12.22 5.46 6.63
C ASP A 150 -11.53 4.88 7.87
N VAL A 151 -10.60 3.96 7.67
CA VAL A 151 -9.82 3.32 8.73
C VAL A 151 -8.35 3.72 8.67
N GLY A 152 -7.71 3.72 9.84
CA GLY A 152 -6.31 4.08 9.97
C GLY A 152 -5.36 2.91 10.01
#